data_56a87f2d15e9301cf8922ce428b98217
#
_entry.id   56a87f2d15e9301cf8922ce428b98217
#
_cell.length_a   1.000
_cell.length_b   1.000
_cell.length_c   1.000
_cell.angle_alpha   90.00
_cell.angle_beta   90.00
_cell.angle_gamma   90.00
#
_symmetry.space_group_name_H-M   'P 1'
#
loop_
_entity.id
_entity.type
_entity.pdbx_description
1 polymer ?
#
loop_
_entity_poly.entity_id
_entity_poly.type
_entity_poly.pdbx_seq_one_letter_code
_entity_poly.pdbx_strand_id
1 'polypeptide(L)'
;ENNEDIIEELQSLTAYYHQDNIKTTATNTVTMSTANKMRKKLGIKEFYPDTDKNFETIRSLLMAGFISSNSKKTDLGLLALEKLKGWIKQFTSGESYSLKHLFVSIKGLAYVNDNSKSVSEAFCKYVKYMEAGQWYDYDKIYAAAVYRNFTFEPFSRHDARYYLYYNVEEEGSYRYTNKVLLDLDLYEQAIVQPTLKGLFFLFASFGIFDIAFNHPDTTKLSKTYFSPFDGLRYVRLTPLGAYVLGITNDFQSQKPETVANFILDTDNLFIHASGSPQCEVILQDIAIKVSANRYKVTALSFLKSCKKKDDIRTKIQYFKNYVCNTPPRNWNDFLNSFEKKINPLTAVKDQMVFKVPSTDPQLIALLAKD
;
A
#
# COMPACT_ATOMS: atom_id res chain seq x y z
N GLU A 1 5.25 -17.64 9.61
CA GLU A 1 4.31 -16.60 10.10
C GLU A 1 2.89 -17.18 10.16
N ASN A 2 2.15 -16.80 11.20
CA ASN A 2 0.81 -17.33 11.43
C ASN A 2 -0.14 -16.70 10.40
N ASN A 3 -0.90 -17.49 9.65
CA ASN A 3 -1.86 -16.97 8.64
C ASN A 3 -2.88 -15.96 9.23
N GLU A 4 -3.05 -15.93 10.53
CA GLU A 4 -3.94 -15.04 11.27
C GLU A 4 -3.41 -13.60 11.34
N ASP A 5 -2.10 -13.44 11.47
CA ASP A 5 -1.47 -12.11 11.49
C ASP A 5 -1.63 -11.42 10.13
N ILE A 6 -1.63 -12.18 9.04
CA ILE A 6 -1.85 -11.67 7.68
C ILE A 6 -3.27 -11.14 7.48
N ILE A 7 -4.28 -11.82 8.04
CA ILE A 7 -5.69 -11.39 7.91
C ILE A 7 -5.89 -10.03 8.61
N GLU A 8 -5.37 -9.90 9.84
CA GLU A 8 -5.41 -8.63 10.59
C GLU A 8 -4.62 -7.51 9.88
N GLU A 9 -3.46 -7.85 9.33
CA GLU A 9 -2.63 -6.92 8.56
C GLU A 9 -3.35 -6.43 7.29
N LEU A 10 -4.04 -7.33 6.57
CA LEU A 10 -4.84 -6.97 5.38
C LEU A 10 -5.99 -6.02 5.70
N GLN A 11 -6.67 -6.23 6.84
CA GLN A 11 -7.72 -5.32 7.29
C GLN A 11 -7.17 -3.92 7.56
N SER A 12 -6.07 -3.84 8.32
CA SER A 12 -5.40 -2.58 8.64
C SER A 12 -4.89 -1.87 7.39
N LEU A 13 -4.30 -2.63 6.47
CA LEU A 13 -3.75 -2.12 5.21
C LEU A 13 -4.84 -1.57 4.28
N THR A 14 -6.00 -2.25 4.21
CA THR A 14 -7.14 -1.77 3.44
C THR A 14 -7.66 -0.44 4.01
N ALA A 15 -7.84 -0.36 5.33
CA ALA A 15 -8.27 0.85 5.98
C ALA A 15 -7.27 2.02 5.76
N TYR A 16 -5.98 1.72 5.83
CA TYR A 16 -4.92 2.70 5.57
C TYR A 16 -4.95 3.24 4.14
N TYR A 17 -5.15 2.35 3.16
CA TYR A 17 -5.28 2.73 1.75
C TYR A 17 -6.47 3.67 1.52
N HIS A 18 -7.62 3.35 2.09
CA HIS A 18 -8.83 4.14 1.90
C HIS A 18 -8.81 5.51 2.59
N GLN A 19 -7.85 5.75 3.49
CA GLN A 19 -7.58 7.08 4.03
C GLN A 19 -6.78 8.00 3.09
N ASP A 20 -6.58 7.60 1.82
CA ASP A 20 -5.74 8.29 0.83
C ASP A 20 -4.27 8.47 1.30
N ASN A 21 -3.80 7.57 2.15
CA ASN A 21 -2.43 7.61 2.68
C ASN A 21 -1.38 7.04 1.71
N ILE A 22 -1.79 6.22 0.73
CA ILE A 22 -0.90 5.67 -0.29
C ILE A 22 -0.93 6.58 -1.52
N LYS A 23 0.13 7.38 -1.66
CA LYS A 23 0.30 8.28 -2.81
C LYS A 23 1.18 7.64 -3.86
N THR A 24 0.74 7.69 -5.10
CA THR A 24 1.48 7.25 -6.27
C THR A 24 2.12 8.43 -7.00
N THR A 25 3.17 8.16 -7.74
CA THR A 25 3.80 9.11 -8.68
C THR A 25 2.95 9.26 -9.95
N ALA A 26 3.33 10.17 -10.85
CA ALA A 26 2.71 10.30 -12.17
C ALA A 26 2.78 9.01 -13.01
N THR A 27 3.69 8.10 -12.70
CA THR A 27 3.83 6.77 -13.33
C THR A 27 3.11 5.67 -12.55
N ASN A 28 2.19 6.02 -11.65
CA ASN A 28 1.44 5.10 -10.78
C ASN A 28 2.32 4.20 -9.89
N THR A 29 3.56 4.62 -9.60
CA THR A 29 4.45 3.88 -8.70
C THR A 29 4.39 4.45 -7.28
N VAL A 30 4.42 3.58 -6.28
CA VAL A 30 4.50 4.00 -4.87
C VAL A 30 5.93 4.38 -4.53
N THR A 31 6.10 5.48 -3.79
CA THR A 31 7.43 5.93 -3.36
C THR A 31 7.91 5.19 -2.11
N MET A 32 9.22 5.02 -1.95
CA MET A 32 9.84 4.47 -0.74
C MET A 32 9.41 5.24 0.53
N SER A 33 9.27 6.55 0.44
CA SER A 33 8.79 7.39 1.57
C SER A 33 7.36 7.01 1.99
N THR A 34 6.48 6.73 1.03
CA THR A 34 5.10 6.29 1.30
C THR A 34 5.09 4.90 1.94
N ALA A 35 5.87 3.96 1.40
CA ALA A 35 6.01 2.62 1.93
C ALA A 35 6.55 2.62 3.38
N ASN A 36 7.56 3.44 3.66
CA ASN A 36 8.14 3.57 5.00
C ASN A 36 7.15 4.16 6.03
N LYS A 37 6.35 5.16 5.62
CA LYS A 37 5.27 5.70 6.48
C LYS A 37 4.22 4.62 6.79
N MET A 38 3.81 3.85 5.79
CA MET A 38 2.87 2.75 5.93
C MET A 38 3.42 1.69 6.89
N ARG A 39 4.67 1.23 6.67
CA ARG A 39 5.36 0.27 7.54
C ARG A 39 5.33 0.68 9.01
N LYS A 40 5.78 1.92 9.29
CA LYS A 40 5.83 2.45 10.66
C LYS A 40 4.45 2.59 11.31
N LYS A 41 3.44 3.00 10.52
CA LYS A 41 2.08 3.21 11.04
C LYS A 41 1.36 1.90 11.33
N LEU A 42 1.55 0.89 10.48
CA LEU A 42 0.88 -0.41 10.59
C LEU A 42 1.71 -1.49 11.30
N GLY A 43 2.97 -1.21 11.63
CA GLY A 43 3.86 -2.19 12.26
C GLY A 43 4.23 -3.36 11.34
N ILE A 44 4.27 -3.15 10.03
CA ILE A 44 4.55 -4.21 9.06
C ILE A 44 5.97 -4.74 9.26
N LYS A 45 6.11 -6.05 9.42
CA LYS A 45 7.39 -6.73 9.46
C LYS A 45 7.93 -6.90 8.06
N GLU A 46 9.14 -6.42 7.81
CA GLU A 46 9.81 -6.53 6.52
C GLU A 46 10.48 -7.89 6.31
N PHE A 47 10.82 -8.21 5.07
CA PHE A 47 11.57 -9.42 4.73
C PHE A 47 13.00 -9.37 5.25
N TYR A 48 13.62 -8.21 5.23
CA TYR A 48 15.00 -7.99 5.62
C TYR A 48 15.09 -7.18 6.93
N PRO A 49 16.17 -7.35 7.73
CA PRO A 49 16.33 -6.63 8.96
C PRO A 49 16.46 -5.11 8.73
N ASP A 50 16.00 -4.33 9.70
CA ASP A 50 15.99 -2.86 9.67
C ASP A 50 17.39 -2.21 9.56
N THR A 51 18.45 -2.97 9.71
CA THR A 51 19.83 -2.51 9.61
C THR A 51 20.26 -2.21 8.18
N ASP A 52 19.55 -2.74 7.19
CA ASP A 52 19.84 -2.51 5.78
C ASP A 52 18.86 -1.51 5.15
N LYS A 53 19.31 -0.27 5.00
CA LYS A 53 18.50 0.83 4.45
C LYS A 53 18.03 0.59 3.02
N ASN A 54 18.71 -0.24 2.25
CA ASN A 54 18.35 -0.54 0.86
C ASN A 54 17.16 -1.51 0.77
N PHE A 55 16.94 -2.31 1.82
CA PHE A 55 15.94 -3.37 1.84
C PHE A 55 14.85 -3.20 2.90
N GLU A 56 14.93 -2.14 3.72
CA GLU A 56 14.06 -1.92 4.89
C GLU A 56 12.56 -1.72 4.56
N THR A 57 12.17 -1.61 3.30
CA THR A 57 10.78 -1.32 2.88
C THR A 57 10.32 -2.18 1.71
N ILE A 58 10.98 -3.31 1.43
CA ILE A 58 10.66 -4.13 0.24
C ILE A 58 9.25 -4.70 0.32
N ARG A 59 8.89 -5.35 1.44
CA ARG A 59 7.54 -5.91 1.63
C ARG A 59 6.47 -4.83 1.59
N SER A 60 6.67 -3.75 2.33
CA SER A 60 5.73 -2.63 2.37
C SER A 60 5.56 -1.97 1.00
N LEU A 61 6.61 -1.86 0.20
CA LEU A 61 6.56 -1.32 -1.15
C LEU A 61 5.74 -2.21 -2.09
N LEU A 62 5.96 -3.52 -2.04
CA LEU A 62 5.19 -4.51 -2.81
C LEU A 62 3.71 -4.47 -2.43
N MET A 63 3.40 -4.48 -1.14
CA MET A 63 2.03 -4.42 -0.63
C MET A 63 1.32 -3.12 -1.05
N ALA A 64 1.97 -1.98 -0.87
CA ALA A 64 1.40 -0.69 -1.23
C ALA A 64 1.17 -0.54 -2.75
N GLY A 65 2.12 -1.00 -3.57
CA GLY A 65 1.99 -1.02 -5.02
C GLY A 65 0.85 -1.91 -5.49
N PHE A 66 0.74 -3.11 -4.92
CA PHE A 66 -0.31 -4.06 -5.26
C PHE A 66 -1.70 -3.55 -4.89
N ILE A 67 -1.86 -3.02 -3.67
CA ILE A 67 -3.14 -2.49 -3.20
C ILE A 67 -3.55 -1.24 -3.98
N SER A 68 -2.63 -0.34 -4.28
CA SER A 68 -2.96 0.88 -5.04
C SER A 68 -3.52 0.57 -6.43
N SER A 69 -3.16 -0.58 -6.99
CA SER A 69 -3.61 -1.02 -8.31
C SER A 69 -4.88 -1.88 -8.26
N ASN A 70 -5.13 -2.61 -7.18
CA ASN A 70 -6.16 -3.65 -7.14
C ASN A 70 -7.31 -3.36 -6.17
N SER A 71 -7.15 -2.46 -5.20
CA SER A 71 -8.20 -2.16 -4.21
C SER A 71 -9.22 -1.15 -4.74
N LYS A 72 -10.49 -1.38 -4.40
CA LYS A 72 -11.63 -0.50 -4.73
C LYS A 72 -12.25 0.06 -3.45
N LYS A 73 -12.92 1.20 -3.54
CA LYS A 73 -13.62 1.81 -2.39
C LYS A 73 -14.66 0.88 -1.75
N THR A 74 -15.23 -0.02 -2.53
CA THR A 74 -16.21 -1.03 -2.07
C THR A 74 -15.60 -2.12 -1.20
N ASP A 75 -14.28 -2.29 -1.22
CA ASP A 75 -13.61 -3.39 -0.51
C ASP A 75 -13.66 -3.25 1.02
N LEU A 76 -13.92 -2.07 1.56
CA LEU A 76 -14.00 -1.85 3.01
C LEU A 76 -15.07 -2.69 3.71
N GLY A 77 -16.18 -2.96 3.04
CA GLY A 77 -17.27 -3.79 3.58
C GLY A 77 -17.04 -5.29 3.47
N LEU A 78 -15.97 -5.74 2.82
CA LEU A 78 -15.68 -7.14 2.61
C LEU A 78 -14.75 -7.71 3.68
N LEU A 79 -14.81 -9.02 3.90
CA LEU A 79 -13.84 -9.75 4.70
C LEU A 79 -12.45 -9.74 4.02
N ALA A 80 -11.37 -9.84 4.77
CA ALA A 80 -10.01 -9.78 4.23
C ALA A 80 -9.74 -10.88 3.21
N LEU A 81 -10.24 -12.07 3.45
CA LEU A 81 -10.13 -13.21 2.52
C LEU A 81 -10.87 -12.94 1.20
N GLU A 82 -12.05 -12.35 1.25
CA GLU A 82 -12.82 -11.99 0.06
C GLU A 82 -12.11 -10.90 -0.75
N LYS A 83 -11.56 -9.90 -0.06
CA LYS A 83 -10.72 -8.86 -0.68
C LYS A 83 -9.53 -9.48 -1.39
N LEU A 84 -8.78 -10.33 -0.69
CA LEU A 84 -7.58 -10.96 -1.24
C LEU A 84 -7.91 -11.81 -2.47
N LYS A 85 -8.98 -12.62 -2.43
CA LYS A 85 -9.48 -13.34 -3.60
C LYS A 85 -9.82 -12.40 -4.76
N GLY A 86 -10.51 -11.31 -4.48
CA GLY A 86 -10.86 -10.29 -5.48
C GLY A 86 -9.62 -9.67 -6.13
N TRP A 87 -8.63 -9.30 -5.33
CA TRP A 87 -7.37 -8.73 -5.82
C TRP A 87 -6.56 -9.72 -6.65
N ILE A 88 -6.48 -10.98 -6.23
CA ILE A 88 -5.78 -12.02 -7.01
C ILE A 88 -6.51 -12.31 -8.34
N LYS A 89 -7.84 -12.33 -8.33
CA LYS A 89 -8.62 -12.45 -9.57
C LYS A 89 -8.34 -11.27 -10.52
N GLN A 90 -8.26 -10.06 -9.99
CA GLN A 90 -7.97 -8.86 -10.76
C GLN A 90 -6.51 -8.86 -11.29
N PHE A 91 -5.55 -9.30 -10.47
CA PHE A 91 -4.17 -9.52 -10.89
C PHE A 91 -4.08 -10.56 -12.02
N THR A 92 -4.82 -11.67 -11.92
CA THR A 92 -4.85 -12.72 -12.95
C THR A 92 -5.45 -12.22 -14.26
N SER A 93 -6.43 -11.30 -14.22
CA SER A 93 -6.98 -10.67 -15.44
C SER A 93 -6.01 -9.69 -16.09
N GLY A 94 -4.95 -9.30 -15.38
CA GLY A 94 -3.87 -8.45 -15.88
C GLY A 94 -4.27 -7.01 -16.14
N GLU A 95 -5.36 -6.54 -15.53
CA GLU A 95 -5.90 -5.21 -15.84
C GLU A 95 -5.25 -4.06 -15.06
N SER A 96 -4.49 -4.34 -13.98
CA SER A 96 -4.22 -3.29 -13.01
C SER A 96 -2.80 -3.18 -12.45
N TYR A 97 -2.02 -4.25 -12.36
CA TYR A 97 -0.71 -4.21 -11.70
C TYR A 97 0.44 -4.24 -12.70
N SER A 98 1.23 -3.18 -12.74
CA SER A 98 2.45 -3.13 -13.55
C SER A 98 3.61 -3.80 -12.83
N LEU A 99 4.24 -4.78 -13.48
CA LEU A 99 5.43 -5.47 -12.97
C LEU A 99 6.69 -4.57 -12.94
N LYS A 100 6.63 -3.36 -13.52
CA LYS A 100 7.71 -2.38 -13.43
C LYS A 100 8.12 -2.06 -11.98
N HIS A 101 7.20 -2.23 -11.04
CA HIS A 101 7.47 -2.06 -9.60
C HIS A 101 8.52 -3.04 -9.04
N LEU A 102 8.73 -4.18 -9.69
CA LEU A 102 9.72 -5.16 -9.27
C LEU A 102 11.16 -4.74 -9.60
N PHE A 103 11.36 -3.77 -10.50
CA PHE A 103 12.66 -3.41 -11.05
C PHE A 103 13.19 -2.09 -10.48
N VAL A 104 13.67 -2.10 -9.25
CA VAL A 104 14.18 -0.88 -8.57
C VAL A 104 15.51 -0.43 -9.19
N SER A 105 16.39 -1.37 -9.55
CA SER A 105 17.74 -1.09 -10.06
C SER A 105 17.80 -0.84 -11.56
N ILE A 106 16.77 -1.25 -12.31
CA ILE A 106 16.72 -1.10 -13.78
C ILE A 106 16.21 0.30 -14.15
N LYS A 107 16.86 0.92 -15.11
CA LYS A 107 16.50 2.23 -15.68
C LYS A 107 15.93 2.04 -17.09
N GLY A 108 15.24 3.07 -17.58
CA GLY A 108 14.64 3.02 -18.92
C GLY A 108 13.24 2.41 -18.98
N LEU A 109 12.67 1.99 -17.87
CA LEU A 109 11.35 1.33 -17.79
C LEU A 109 10.19 2.15 -18.37
N ALA A 110 10.33 3.46 -18.49
CA ALA A 110 9.31 4.32 -19.10
C ALA A 110 9.20 4.13 -20.63
N TYR A 111 10.23 3.59 -21.26
CA TYR A 111 10.32 3.45 -22.73
C TYR A 111 9.95 2.05 -23.23
N VAL A 112 9.62 1.12 -22.35
CA VAL A 112 9.26 -0.26 -22.74
C VAL A 112 7.79 -0.51 -22.48
N ASN A 113 7.19 -1.30 -23.37
CA ASN A 113 5.82 -1.78 -23.20
C ASN A 113 5.76 -2.84 -22.10
N ASP A 114 4.70 -2.79 -21.31
CA ASP A 114 4.48 -3.66 -20.16
C ASP A 114 3.57 -4.84 -20.55
N ASN A 115 4.11 -6.05 -20.51
CA ASN A 115 3.39 -7.30 -20.73
C ASN A 115 2.94 -7.96 -19.42
N SER A 116 2.74 -7.16 -18.36
CA SER A 116 2.37 -7.65 -17.01
C SER A 116 1.19 -8.61 -17.02
N LYS A 117 0.21 -8.40 -17.91
CA LYS A 117 -0.95 -9.30 -18.07
C LYS A 117 -0.53 -10.73 -18.40
N SER A 118 0.25 -10.91 -19.44
CA SER A 118 0.70 -12.23 -19.88
C SER A 118 1.50 -12.96 -18.80
N VAL A 119 2.38 -12.23 -18.10
CA VAL A 119 3.19 -12.78 -17.02
C VAL A 119 2.32 -13.15 -15.81
N SER A 120 1.35 -12.30 -15.44
CA SER A 120 0.43 -12.57 -14.32
C SER A 120 -0.41 -13.82 -14.57
N GLU A 121 -0.94 -13.96 -15.79
CA GLU A 121 -1.67 -15.15 -16.22
C GLU A 121 -0.78 -16.41 -16.20
N ALA A 122 0.43 -16.32 -16.75
CA ALA A 122 1.40 -17.42 -16.76
C ALA A 122 1.77 -17.85 -15.34
N PHE A 123 2.06 -16.90 -14.46
CA PHE A 123 2.37 -17.17 -13.06
C PHE A 123 1.21 -17.85 -12.34
N CYS A 124 0.00 -17.29 -12.40
CA CYS A 124 -1.17 -17.88 -11.74
C CYS A 124 -1.56 -19.26 -12.29
N LYS A 125 -1.29 -19.54 -13.57
CA LYS A 125 -1.44 -20.88 -14.14
C LYS A 125 -0.35 -21.84 -13.64
N TYR A 126 0.90 -21.37 -13.60
CA TYR A 126 2.03 -22.19 -13.19
C TYR A 126 1.93 -22.64 -11.73
N VAL A 127 1.63 -21.73 -10.81
CA VAL A 127 1.58 -22.06 -9.38
C VAL A 127 0.47 -23.06 -9.00
N LYS A 128 -0.51 -23.29 -9.87
CA LYS A 128 -1.53 -24.34 -9.69
C LYS A 128 -0.98 -25.77 -9.79
N TYR A 129 0.24 -25.95 -10.29
CA TYR A 129 0.94 -27.22 -10.27
C TYR A 129 1.67 -27.51 -8.96
N MET A 130 1.68 -26.54 -8.03
CA MET A 130 2.33 -26.67 -6.73
C MET A 130 1.36 -27.27 -5.70
N GLU A 131 1.82 -28.22 -4.91
CA GLU A 131 1.09 -28.80 -3.80
C GLU A 131 1.24 -27.91 -2.56
N ALA A 132 0.12 -27.65 -1.86
CA ALA A 132 0.15 -26.85 -0.63
C ALA A 132 0.95 -27.56 0.47
N GLY A 133 1.76 -26.80 1.19
CA GLY A 133 2.58 -27.29 2.29
C GLY A 133 3.94 -27.85 1.91
N GLN A 134 4.20 -28.12 0.62
CA GLN A 134 5.47 -28.64 0.14
C GLN A 134 6.45 -27.51 -0.18
N TRP A 135 7.71 -27.65 0.28
CA TRP A 135 8.81 -26.78 -0.10
C TRP A 135 9.40 -27.17 -1.45
N TYR A 136 9.57 -26.20 -2.30
CA TYR A 136 10.18 -26.34 -3.63
C TYR A 136 11.43 -25.47 -3.71
N ASP A 137 12.50 -26.04 -4.23
CA ASP A 137 13.71 -25.32 -4.59
C ASP A 137 13.45 -24.40 -5.78
N TYR A 138 13.90 -23.13 -5.70
CA TYR A 138 13.61 -22.13 -6.73
C TYR A 138 14.18 -22.51 -8.09
N ASP A 139 15.42 -23.04 -8.14
CA ASP A 139 16.06 -23.38 -9.42
C ASP A 139 15.30 -24.52 -10.11
N LYS A 140 14.75 -25.46 -9.34
CA LYS A 140 13.86 -26.52 -9.87
C LYS A 140 12.54 -25.98 -10.37
N ILE A 141 11.95 -25.01 -9.64
CA ILE A 141 10.73 -24.32 -10.09
C ILE A 141 10.98 -23.65 -11.42
N TYR A 142 12.07 -22.89 -11.52
CA TYR A 142 12.41 -22.17 -12.73
C TYR A 142 12.64 -23.13 -13.91
N ALA A 143 13.44 -24.17 -13.73
CA ALA A 143 13.69 -25.20 -14.75
C ALA A 143 12.38 -25.89 -15.19
N ALA A 144 11.52 -26.24 -14.25
CA ALA A 144 10.21 -26.85 -14.55
C ALA A 144 9.28 -25.90 -15.30
N ALA A 145 9.30 -24.61 -14.98
CA ALA A 145 8.51 -23.61 -15.68
C ALA A 145 8.96 -23.45 -17.14
N VAL A 146 10.28 -23.38 -17.37
CA VAL A 146 10.87 -23.32 -18.71
C VAL A 146 10.54 -24.58 -19.50
N TYR A 147 10.70 -25.76 -18.90
CA TYR A 147 10.36 -27.05 -19.54
C TYR A 147 8.89 -27.13 -19.96
N ARG A 148 7.98 -26.49 -19.21
CA ARG A 148 6.54 -26.43 -19.50
C ARG A 148 6.14 -25.25 -20.39
N ASN A 149 7.12 -24.55 -20.96
CA ASN A 149 6.93 -23.38 -21.83
C ASN A 149 6.19 -22.19 -21.15
N PHE A 150 6.34 -22.03 -19.83
CA PHE A 150 5.92 -20.79 -19.17
C PHE A 150 6.99 -19.72 -19.36
N THR A 151 6.55 -18.54 -19.76
CA THR A 151 7.41 -17.38 -19.95
C THR A 151 7.05 -16.26 -18.96
N PHE A 152 8.08 -15.67 -18.33
CA PHE A 152 7.91 -14.57 -17.38
C PHE A 152 8.62 -13.31 -17.90
N GLU A 153 8.34 -12.96 -19.15
CA GLU A 153 8.94 -11.81 -19.83
C GLU A 153 7.99 -10.58 -19.76
N PRO A 154 8.18 -9.67 -18.78
CA PRO A 154 7.33 -8.48 -18.63
C PRO A 154 7.57 -7.44 -19.72
N PHE A 155 8.70 -7.51 -20.42
CA PHE A 155 9.08 -6.61 -21.50
C PHE A 155 9.57 -7.44 -22.69
N SER A 156 9.49 -6.88 -23.92
CA SER A 156 10.07 -7.54 -25.07
C SER A 156 11.61 -7.52 -24.98
N ARG A 157 12.27 -8.60 -25.40
CA ARG A 157 13.74 -8.66 -25.46
C ARG A 157 14.33 -7.58 -26.37
N HIS A 158 13.61 -7.26 -27.44
CA HIS A 158 13.98 -6.18 -28.36
C HIS A 158 14.01 -4.82 -27.65
N ASP A 159 12.91 -4.44 -26.98
CA ASP A 159 12.84 -3.15 -26.27
C ASP A 159 13.83 -3.10 -25.10
N ALA A 160 13.99 -4.20 -24.37
CA ALA A 160 14.94 -4.27 -23.26
C ALA A 160 16.36 -3.95 -23.72
N ARG A 161 16.80 -4.53 -24.82
CA ARG A 161 18.14 -4.30 -25.38
C ARG A 161 18.41 -2.82 -25.73
N TYR A 162 17.41 -2.09 -26.18
CA TYR A 162 17.59 -0.69 -26.60
C TYR A 162 17.38 0.32 -25.47
N TYR A 163 16.49 0.03 -24.55
CA TYR A 163 16.04 1.02 -23.57
C TYR A 163 16.42 0.72 -22.14
N LEU A 164 16.56 -0.58 -21.78
CA LEU A 164 16.84 -0.94 -20.40
C LEU A 164 18.33 -1.01 -20.12
N TYR A 165 18.71 -0.49 -18.96
CA TYR A 165 20.09 -0.51 -18.50
C TYR A 165 20.15 -0.46 -16.97
N TYR A 166 21.29 -0.84 -16.43
CA TYR A 166 21.64 -0.59 -15.04
C TYR A 166 22.96 0.17 -14.96
N ASN A 167 23.16 0.86 -13.86
CA ASN A 167 24.36 1.60 -13.60
C ASN A 167 25.32 0.73 -12.76
N VAL A 168 26.57 0.62 -13.19
CA VAL A 168 27.64 -0.05 -12.45
C VAL A 168 28.54 1.03 -11.88
N GLU A 169 28.76 1.01 -10.55
CA GLU A 169 29.75 1.87 -9.92
C GLU A 169 31.14 1.24 -10.11
N GLU A 170 32.06 1.97 -10.74
CA GLU A 170 33.47 1.58 -10.78
C GLU A 170 34.16 1.97 -9.47
N GLU A 171 34.89 1.04 -8.85
CA GLU A 171 35.72 1.32 -7.68
C GLU A 171 36.72 2.44 -8.02
N GLY A 172 36.60 3.57 -7.28
CA GLY A 172 37.53 4.71 -7.38
C GLY A 172 37.06 5.87 -8.26
N SER A 173 35.91 5.79 -8.90
CA SER A 173 35.37 6.90 -9.71
C SER A 173 34.21 7.61 -9.01
N TYR A 174 34.43 8.79 -8.52
CA TYR A 174 33.43 9.62 -7.86
C TYR A 174 32.34 10.20 -8.77
N ARG A 175 32.37 9.98 -10.10
CA ARG A 175 31.50 10.72 -11.04
C ARG A 175 31.00 10.00 -12.28
N TYR A 176 31.38 8.78 -12.60
CA TYR A 176 30.89 8.10 -13.80
C TYR A 176 30.30 6.76 -13.47
N THR A 177 28.99 6.67 -13.54
CA THR A 177 28.27 5.40 -13.58
C THR A 177 28.36 4.87 -15.01
N ASN A 178 29.03 3.73 -15.20
CA ASN A 178 29.00 3.06 -16.49
C ASN A 178 27.61 2.47 -16.71
N LYS A 179 26.99 2.90 -17.79
CA LYS A 179 25.69 2.43 -18.23
C LYS A 179 25.86 1.10 -18.96
N VAL A 180 25.35 0.02 -18.37
CA VAL A 180 25.35 -1.31 -18.99
C VAL A 180 23.98 -1.59 -19.57
N LEU A 181 23.88 -1.72 -20.90
CA LEU A 181 22.67 -2.12 -21.60
C LEU A 181 22.40 -3.60 -21.37
N LEU A 182 21.12 -3.97 -21.26
CA LEU A 182 20.71 -5.38 -21.14
C LEU A 182 20.76 -6.03 -22.52
N ASP A 183 21.82 -6.79 -22.76
CA ASP A 183 21.92 -7.67 -23.92
C ASP A 183 21.08 -8.95 -23.73
N LEU A 184 21.12 -9.83 -24.73
CA LEU A 184 20.33 -11.07 -24.70
C LEU A 184 20.77 -12.02 -23.58
N ASP A 185 22.05 -12.02 -23.23
CA ASP A 185 22.61 -12.91 -22.21
C ASP A 185 22.24 -12.44 -20.79
N LEU A 186 22.17 -11.12 -20.58
CA LEU A 186 21.77 -10.53 -19.30
C LEU A 186 20.26 -10.45 -19.11
N TYR A 187 19.47 -10.49 -20.18
CA TYR A 187 18.02 -10.37 -20.10
C TYR A 187 17.38 -11.40 -19.18
N GLU A 188 17.83 -12.64 -19.29
CA GLU A 188 17.35 -13.73 -18.46
C GLU A 188 17.62 -13.48 -16.97
N GLN A 189 18.84 -13.07 -16.64
CA GLN A 189 19.29 -12.86 -15.27
C GLN A 189 18.75 -11.57 -14.66
N ALA A 190 18.63 -10.50 -15.46
CA ALA A 190 18.26 -9.17 -14.98
C ALA A 190 16.75 -8.90 -15.05
N ILE A 191 16.01 -9.63 -15.89
CA ILE A 191 14.57 -9.38 -16.09
C ILE A 191 13.73 -10.63 -15.76
N VAL A 192 13.97 -11.77 -16.43
CA VAL A 192 13.07 -12.93 -16.31
C VAL A 192 13.12 -13.55 -14.91
N GLN A 193 14.31 -13.86 -14.43
CA GLN A 193 14.45 -14.43 -13.08
C GLN A 193 14.01 -13.47 -11.97
N PRO A 194 14.39 -12.17 -11.97
CA PRO A 194 13.86 -11.21 -11.00
C PRO A 194 12.35 -11.04 -11.07
N THR A 195 11.73 -11.18 -12.25
CA THR A 195 10.26 -11.16 -12.37
C THR A 195 9.64 -12.32 -11.59
N LEU A 196 10.07 -13.55 -11.83
CA LEU A 196 9.51 -14.71 -11.14
C LEU A 196 9.80 -14.68 -9.63
N LYS A 197 11.03 -14.35 -9.23
CA LYS A 197 11.41 -14.18 -7.82
C LYS A 197 10.57 -13.09 -7.16
N GLY A 198 10.43 -11.94 -7.80
CA GLY A 198 9.66 -10.80 -7.29
C GLY A 198 8.17 -11.12 -7.14
N LEU A 199 7.59 -11.94 -8.02
CA LEU A 199 6.22 -12.43 -7.89
C LEU A 199 6.06 -13.34 -6.67
N PHE A 200 7.01 -14.21 -6.37
CA PHE A 200 6.96 -15.01 -5.14
C PHE A 200 7.07 -14.12 -3.88
N PHE A 201 7.94 -13.11 -3.88
CA PHE A 201 8.02 -12.13 -2.79
C PHE A 201 6.72 -11.32 -2.65
N LEU A 202 6.15 -10.87 -3.76
CA LEU A 202 4.87 -10.15 -3.78
C LEU A 202 3.77 -10.99 -3.13
N PHE A 203 3.61 -12.23 -3.56
CA PHE A 203 2.57 -13.11 -3.05
C PHE A 203 2.86 -13.58 -1.61
N ALA A 204 4.14 -13.71 -1.23
CA ALA A 204 4.54 -13.95 0.15
C ALA A 204 4.21 -12.75 1.06
N SER A 205 4.22 -11.52 0.55
CA SER A 205 3.79 -10.34 1.29
C SER A 205 2.36 -10.46 1.79
N PHE A 206 1.52 -11.24 1.11
CA PHE A 206 0.12 -11.51 1.43
C PHE A 206 -0.12 -12.91 2.00
N GLY A 207 0.94 -13.62 2.41
CA GLY A 207 0.83 -14.94 3.02
C GLY A 207 0.39 -16.07 2.06
N ILE A 208 0.37 -15.83 0.76
CA ILE A 208 0.02 -16.83 -0.26
C ILE A 208 1.14 -17.85 -0.42
N PHE A 209 2.39 -17.40 -0.29
CA PHE A 209 3.57 -18.26 -0.21
C PHE A 209 4.35 -18.00 1.07
N ASP A 210 4.98 -19.05 1.60
CA ASP A 210 6.15 -18.92 2.45
C ASP A 210 7.39 -18.96 1.57
N ILE A 211 8.37 -18.14 1.91
CA ILE A 211 9.65 -18.08 1.19
C ILE A 211 10.82 -18.22 2.14
N ALA A 212 11.87 -18.91 1.68
CA ALA A 212 13.16 -18.93 2.34
C ALA A 212 14.19 -18.30 1.39
N PHE A 213 14.96 -17.35 1.89
CA PHE A 213 15.88 -16.56 1.08
C PHE A 213 17.11 -16.17 1.89
N ASN A 214 18.21 -15.94 1.17
CA ASN A 214 19.42 -15.34 1.71
C ASN A 214 19.38 -13.83 1.50
N HIS A 215 20.16 -13.08 2.27
CA HIS A 215 20.37 -11.67 1.97
C HIS A 215 21.10 -11.56 0.61
N PRO A 216 20.64 -10.72 -0.31
CA PRO A 216 21.34 -10.48 -1.56
C PRO A 216 22.75 -9.94 -1.31
N ASP A 217 23.73 -10.44 -2.04
CA ASP A 217 25.10 -9.94 -1.94
C ASP A 217 25.25 -8.62 -2.70
N THR A 218 25.11 -7.50 -1.98
CA THR A 218 25.22 -6.16 -2.54
C THR A 218 26.67 -5.69 -2.69
N THR A 219 27.63 -6.40 -2.12
CA THR A 219 29.06 -6.05 -2.24
C THR A 219 29.59 -6.29 -3.65
N LYS A 220 28.87 -7.09 -4.43
CA LYS A 220 29.18 -7.37 -5.84
C LYS A 220 28.22 -6.64 -6.77
N LEU A 221 27.91 -5.38 -6.51
CA LEU A 221 27.09 -4.52 -7.38
C LEU A 221 27.51 -4.48 -8.86
N SER A 222 28.53 -5.22 -9.23
CA SER A 222 29.13 -5.13 -10.56
C SER A 222 28.61 -6.14 -11.57
N LYS A 223 28.10 -7.34 -11.20
CA LYS A 223 27.72 -8.34 -12.24
C LYS A 223 26.68 -9.39 -11.82
N THR A 224 26.32 -9.51 -10.55
CA THR A 224 25.49 -10.62 -10.05
C THR A 224 24.27 -10.20 -9.23
N TYR A 225 24.13 -8.92 -8.91
CA TYR A 225 22.97 -8.39 -8.19
C TYR A 225 22.09 -7.57 -9.12
N PHE A 226 20.88 -8.08 -9.40
CA PHE A 226 19.91 -7.40 -10.26
C PHE A 226 18.67 -6.92 -9.49
N SER A 227 18.32 -7.61 -8.42
CA SER A 227 17.12 -7.29 -7.68
C SER A 227 17.20 -7.63 -6.18
N PRO A 228 16.39 -7.00 -5.33
CA PRO A 228 16.29 -7.37 -3.92
C PRO A 228 15.75 -8.79 -3.71
N PHE A 229 15.30 -9.47 -4.75
CA PHE A 229 14.72 -10.81 -4.71
C PHE A 229 15.73 -11.92 -5.04
N ASP A 230 16.97 -11.58 -5.41
CA ASP A 230 17.98 -12.52 -5.92
C ASP A 230 18.37 -13.60 -4.90
N GLY A 231 18.15 -13.33 -3.61
CA GLY A 231 18.38 -14.28 -2.53
C GLY A 231 17.36 -15.42 -2.41
N LEU A 232 16.27 -15.45 -3.18
CA LEU A 232 15.24 -16.50 -3.09
C LEU A 232 15.83 -17.90 -3.31
N ARG A 233 15.51 -18.82 -2.38
CA ARG A 233 15.99 -20.22 -2.41
C ARG A 233 14.86 -21.23 -2.46
N TYR A 234 13.88 -21.07 -1.59
CA TYR A 234 12.76 -22.01 -1.51
C TYR A 234 11.45 -21.26 -1.43
N VAL A 235 10.41 -21.88 -1.96
CA VAL A 235 9.02 -21.40 -1.85
C VAL A 235 8.12 -22.56 -1.44
N ARG A 236 7.05 -22.22 -0.71
CA ARG A 236 6.02 -23.15 -0.30
C ARG A 236 4.65 -22.47 -0.46
N LEU A 237 3.75 -23.11 -1.19
CA LEU A 237 2.38 -22.66 -1.26
C LEU A 237 1.69 -22.91 0.08
N THR A 238 1.09 -21.88 0.68
CA THR A 238 0.37 -22.00 1.94
C THR A 238 -1.06 -22.53 1.73
N PRO A 239 -1.73 -23.06 2.76
CA PRO A 239 -3.17 -23.39 2.67
C PRO A 239 -4.03 -22.16 2.31
N LEU A 240 -3.71 -20.98 2.87
CA LEU A 240 -4.34 -19.72 2.49
C LEU A 240 -4.14 -19.43 1.00
N GLY A 241 -2.91 -19.59 0.50
CA GLY A 241 -2.59 -19.39 -0.90
C GLY A 241 -3.34 -20.34 -1.82
N ALA A 242 -3.42 -21.62 -1.47
CA ALA A 242 -4.18 -22.61 -2.24
C ALA A 242 -5.68 -22.23 -2.35
N TYR A 243 -6.27 -21.75 -1.26
CA TYR A 243 -7.64 -21.25 -1.22
C TYR A 243 -7.84 -19.99 -2.07
N VAL A 244 -6.97 -19.00 -1.91
CA VAL A 244 -7.06 -17.72 -2.63
C VAL A 244 -6.86 -17.88 -4.13
N LEU A 245 -5.96 -18.79 -4.54
CA LEU A 245 -5.70 -19.12 -5.95
C LEU A 245 -6.78 -20.07 -6.56
N GLY A 246 -7.75 -20.51 -5.75
CA GLY A 246 -8.82 -21.41 -6.20
C GLY A 246 -8.35 -22.83 -6.52
N ILE A 247 -7.28 -23.28 -5.86
CA ILE A 247 -6.78 -24.66 -5.92
C ILE A 247 -7.60 -25.54 -4.97
N THR A 248 -7.94 -25.00 -3.79
CA THR A 248 -8.84 -25.62 -2.81
C THR A 248 -10.07 -24.75 -2.60
N ASN A 249 -11.19 -25.37 -2.21
CA ASN A 249 -12.43 -24.66 -1.92
C ASN A 249 -12.57 -24.29 -0.44
N ASP A 250 -11.81 -24.92 0.44
CA ASP A 250 -11.93 -24.78 1.88
C ASP A 250 -10.66 -24.18 2.48
N PHE A 251 -10.85 -23.14 3.28
CA PHE A 251 -9.85 -22.58 4.16
C PHE A 251 -10.54 -22.18 5.47
N GLN A 252 -10.11 -22.73 6.57
CA GLN A 252 -10.61 -22.37 7.90
C GLN A 252 -9.57 -21.47 8.60
N SER A 253 -9.95 -20.23 8.85
CA SER A 253 -9.20 -19.36 9.76
C SER A 253 -9.47 -19.82 11.19
N GLN A 254 -8.42 -19.86 12.02
CA GLN A 254 -8.56 -20.24 13.43
C GLN A 254 -9.29 -19.16 14.24
N LYS A 255 -9.21 -17.90 13.80
CA LYS A 255 -9.95 -16.78 14.39
C LYS A 255 -11.06 -16.32 13.47
N PRO A 256 -12.27 -16.07 14.01
CA PRO A 256 -13.33 -15.46 13.21
C PRO A 256 -12.92 -14.05 12.80
N GLU A 257 -13.05 -13.76 11.53
CA GLU A 257 -12.79 -12.44 11.00
C GLU A 257 -13.93 -11.47 11.37
N THR A 258 -13.60 -10.36 11.99
CA THR A 258 -14.59 -9.33 12.39
C THR A 258 -14.48 -8.12 11.46
N VAL A 259 -15.59 -7.77 10.83
CA VAL A 259 -15.70 -6.51 10.07
C VAL A 259 -15.75 -5.34 11.04
N ALA A 260 -15.14 -4.21 10.64
CA ALA A 260 -15.23 -2.98 11.43
C ALA A 260 -16.69 -2.56 11.61
N ASN A 261 -17.11 -2.46 12.86
CA ASN A 261 -18.43 -1.98 13.23
C ASN A 261 -18.30 -0.87 14.27
N PHE A 262 -19.08 0.20 14.07
CA PHE A 262 -19.05 1.39 14.91
C PHE A 262 -20.45 1.69 15.43
N ILE A 263 -20.57 1.87 16.73
CA ILE A 263 -21.79 2.30 17.38
C ILE A 263 -21.53 3.69 17.99
N LEU A 264 -22.26 4.68 17.54
CA LEU A 264 -22.17 6.05 18.05
C LEU A 264 -23.06 6.21 19.29
N ASP A 265 -22.51 6.77 20.35
CA ASP A 265 -23.27 7.17 21.51
C ASP A 265 -24.20 8.35 21.15
N THR A 266 -25.47 8.30 21.54
CA THR A 266 -26.48 9.30 21.23
C THR A 266 -26.38 10.56 22.07
N ASP A 267 -25.76 10.48 23.26
CA ASP A 267 -25.72 11.58 24.22
C ASP A 267 -24.32 12.23 24.26
N ASN A 268 -23.30 11.48 23.95
CA ASN A 268 -21.91 11.90 24.05
C ASN A 268 -21.17 11.58 22.72
N LEU A 269 -20.02 12.23 22.52
CA LEU A 269 -19.17 11.98 21.35
C LEU A 269 -18.23 10.80 21.60
N PHE A 270 -18.79 9.63 21.93
CA PHE A 270 -18.06 8.38 22.05
C PHE A 270 -18.44 7.43 20.89
N ILE A 271 -17.44 6.70 20.43
CA ILE A 271 -17.59 5.63 19.44
C ILE A 271 -17.22 4.33 20.12
N HIS A 272 -18.11 3.35 20.08
CA HIS A 272 -17.82 1.97 20.44
C HIS A 272 -17.48 1.20 19.16
N ALA A 273 -16.32 0.54 19.13
CA ALA A 273 -15.81 -0.18 17.99
C ALA A 273 -15.75 -1.68 18.27
N SER A 274 -15.83 -2.52 17.25
CA SER A 274 -15.80 -3.99 17.37
C SER A 274 -14.45 -4.58 17.81
N GLY A 275 -13.41 -3.75 18.01
CA GLY A 275 -12.08 -4.23 18.42
C GLY A 275 -11.23 -4.78 17.27
N SER A 276 -11.70 -4.72 16.02
CA SER A 276 -10.89 -5.11 14.87
C SER A 276 -9.74 -4.11 14.64
N PRO A 277 -8.57 -4.56 14.13
CA PRO A 277 -7.46 -3.68 13.78
C PRO A 277 -7.87 -2.57 12.80
N GLN A 278 -8.82 -2.86 11.91
CA GLN A 278 -9.39 -1.89 10.99
C GLN A 278 -10.03 -0.70 11.71
N CYS A 279 -10.73 -0.94 12.83
CA CYS A 279 -11.33 0.12 13.64
C CYS A 279 -10.28 1.08 14.18
N GLU A 280 -9.15 0.56 14.66
CA GLU A 280 -8.07 1.40 15.17
C GLU A 280 -7.50 2.31 14.09
N VAL A 281 -7.25 1.78 12.90
CA VAL A 281 -6.74 2.56 11.77
C VAL A 281 -7.72 3.66 11.35
N ILE A 282 -9.04 3.36 11.33
CA ILE A 282 -10.07 4.33 10.96
C ILE A 282 -10.18 5.44 12.03
N LEU A 283 -10.14 5.09 13.31
CA LEU A 283 -10.42 6.03 14.40
C LEU A 283 -9.21 6.85 14.87
N GLN A 284 -7.97 6.38 14.66
CA GLN A 284 -6.76 7.03 15.20
C GLN A 284 -6.58 8.50 14.77
N ASP A 285 -7.13 8.88 13.60
CA ASP A 285 -7.02 10.22 13.05
C ASP A 285 -8.21 11.14 13.42
N ILE A 286 -9.27 10.57 14.02
CA ILE A 286 -10.48 11.33 14.36
C ILE A 286 -10.86 11.27 15.84
N ALA A 287 -10.34 10.28 16.57
CA ALA A 287 -10.72 10.01 17.96
C ALA A 287 -9.50 9.69 18.83
N ILE A 288 -9.69 9.75 20.13
CA ILE A 288 -8.72 9.35 21.17
C ILE A 288 -9.21 8.03 21.76
N LYS A 289 -8.38 7.00 21.76
CA LYS A 289 -8.68 5.70 22.40
C LYS A 289 -8.74 5.89 23.93
N VAL A 290 -9.87 5.51 24.52
CA VAL A 290 -10.09 5.58 25.96
C VAL A 290 -10.01 4.20 26.61
N SER A 291 -10.48 3.18 25.92
CA SER A 291 -10.36 1.78 26.33
C SER A 291 -10.26 0.88 25.10
N ALA A 292 -10.18 -0.45 25.28
CA ALA A 292 -10.01 -1.41 24.17
C ALA A 292 -10.98 -1.16 22.99
N ASN A 293 -12.27 -0.90 23.30
CA ASN A 293 -13.31 -0.76 22.30
C ASN A 293 -14.03 0.61 22.33
N ARG A 294 -13.49 1.58 23.07
CA ARG A 294 -14.15 2.89 23.26
C ARG A 294 -13.23 4.04 22.91
N TYR A 295 -13.73 4.94 22.08
CA TYR A 295 -13.00 6.09 21.54
C TYR A 295 -13.79 7.37 21.80
N LYS A 296 -13.09 8.44 22.21
CA LYS A 296 -13.67 9.77 22.44
C LYS A 296 -13.31 10.68 21.27
N VAL A 297 -14.33 11.32 20.68
CA VAL A 297 -14.14 12.35 19.66
C VAL A 297 -14.22 13.72 20.32
N THR A 298 -13.25 14.56 20.02
CA THR A 298 -13.18 15.96 20.44
C THR A 298 -12.85 16.82 19.23
N ALA A 299 -13.11 18.13 19.31
CA ALA A 299 -12.71 19.04 18.26
C ALA A 299 -11.21 18.97 17.95
N LEU A 300 -10.37 18.86 18.99
CA LEU A 300 -8.91 18.72 18.84
C LEU A 300 -8.51 17.42 18.15
N SER A 301 -9.09 16.28 18.54
CA SER A 301 -8.77 15.01 17.91
C SER A 301 -9.25 14.96 16.46
N PHE A 302 -10.43 15.47 16.20
CA PHE A 302 -11.02 15.50 14.86
C PHE A 302 -10.23 16.42 13.90
N LEU A 303 -9.72 17.55 14.37
CA LEU A 303 -8.97 18.51 13.56
C LEU A 303 -7.45 18.28 13.52
N LYS A 304 -6.94 17.30 14.24
CA LYS A 304 -5.50 17.09 14.48
C LYS A 304 -4.63 17.11 13.22
N SER A 305 -5.11 16.57 12.09
CA SER A 305 -4.37 16.51 10.82
C SER A 305 -4.78 17.56 9.80
N CYS A 306 -5.79 18.39 10.11
CA CYS A 306 -6.31 19.38 9.17
C CYS A 306 -5.46 20.65 9.17
N LYS A 307 -5.00 21.05 7.99
CA LYS A 307 -4.24 22.29 7.78
C LYS A 307 -5.02 23.31 6.96
N LYS A 308 -5.97 22.86 6.14
CA LYS A 308 -6.79 23.69 5.23
C LYS A 308 -8.26 23.38 5.43
N LYS A 309 -9.12 24.28 4.95
CA LYS A 309 -10.58 24.12 4.98
C LYS A 309 -11.06 22.85 4.28
N ASP A 310 -10.43 22.52 3.16
CA ASP A 310 -10.78 21.33 2.39
C ASP A 310 -10.42 20.03 3.11
N ASP A 311 -9.38 20.02 3.96
CA ASP A 311 -9.04 18.87 4.80
C ASP A 311 -10.17 18.54 5.79
N ILE A 312 -10.87 19.57 6.30
CA ILE A 312 -11.99 19.40 7.22
C ILE A 312 -13.18 18.77 6.50
N ARG A 313 -13.52 19.26 5.30
CA ARG A 313 -14.60 18.68 4.47
C ARG A 313 -14.31 17.22 4.12
N THR A 314 -13.10 16.94 3.69
CA THR A 314 -12.64 15.57 3.41
C THR A 314 -12.79 14.68 4.62
N LYS A 315 -12.46 15.18 5.82
CA LYS A 315 -12.55 14.43 7.06
C LYS A 315 -14.00 14.20 7.53
N ILE A 316 -14.88 15.16 7.33
CA ILE A 316 -16.32 14.98 7.56
C ILE A 316 -16.87 13.91 6.62
N GLN A 317 -16.50 13.98 5.33
CA GLN A 317 -16.93 12.99 4.37
C GLN A 317 -16.35 11.59 4.68
N TYR A 318 -15.10 11.52 5.13
CA TYR A 318 -14.47 10.31 5.62
C TYR A 318 -15.26 9.70 6.79
N PHE A 319 -15.62 10.51 7.80
CA PHE A 319 -16.43 10.05 8.92
C PHE A 319 -17.78 9.47 8.45
N LYS A 320 -18.47 10.16 7.54
CA LYS A 320 -19.76 9.70 6.99
C LYS A 320 -19.61 8.40 6.19
N ASN A 321 -18.53 8.24 5.45
CA ASN A 321 -18.31 7.06 4.61
C ASN A 321 -17.90 5.82 5.40
N TYR A 322 -17.11 5.99 6.48
CA TYR A 322 -16.43 4.87 7.13
C TYR A 322 -16.88 4.59 8.56
N VAL A 323 -17.47 5.57 9.24
CA VAL A 323 -17.94 5.40 10.61
C VAL A 323 -19.46 5.31 10.68
N CYS A 324 -20.16 6.32 10.16
CA CYS A 324 -21.62 6.33 10.14
C CYS A 324 -22.15 7.26 9.06
N ASN A 325 -22.90 6.72 8.10
CA ASN A 325 -23.48 7.50 7.00
C ASN A 325 -24.61 8.44 7.47
N THR A 326 -25.39 8.01 8.46
CA THR A 326 -26.50 8.78 9.05
C THR A 326 -26.26 8.97 10.55
N PRO A 327 -25.35 9.88 10.95
CA PRO A 327 -25.02 10.06 12.35
C PRO A 327 -26.22 10.58 13.16
N PRO A 328 -26.33 10.25 14.48
CA PRO A 328 -27.30 10.84 15.37
C PRO A 328 -27.21 12.36 15.43
N ARG A 329 -28.28 13.04 15.95
CA ARG A 329 -28.39 14.49 15.94
C ARG A 329 -27.20 15.21 16.57
N ASN A 330 -26.74 14.79 17.75
CA ASN A 330 -25.60 15.37 18.44
C ASN A 330 -24.29 15.29 17.60
N TRP A 331 -24.09 14.20 16.85
CA TRP A 331 -22.98 14.03 15.94
C TRP A 331 -23.10 14.93 14.70
N ASN A 332 -24.30 15.03 14.14
CA ASN A 332 -24.55 15.95 13.04
C ASN A 332 -24.31 17.41 13.47
N ASP A 333 -24.76 17.80 14.66
CA ASP A 333 -24.52 19.12 15.20
C ASP A 333 -23.03 19.40 15.42
N PHE A 334 -22.30 18.41 15.91
CA PHE A 334 -20.85 18.47 16.04
C PHE A 334 -20.14 18.65 14.69
N LEU A 335 -20.43 17.82 13.68
CA LEU A 335 -19.84 17.90 12.36
C LEU A 335 -20.21 19.23 11.64
N ASN A 336 -21.47 19.63 11.71
CA ASN A 336 -21.95 20.90 11.14
C ASN A 336 -21.32 22.14 11.82
N SER A 337 -20.91 22.01 13.09
CA SER A 337 -20.20 23.10 13.78
C SER A 337 -18.88 23.45 13.10
N PHE A 338 -18.21 22.48 12.47
CA PHE A 338 -17.00 22.76 11.70
C PHE A 338 -17.33 23.39 10.36
N GLU A 339 -18.38 22.96 9.67
CA GLU A 339 -18.79 23.56 8.39
C GLU A 339 -19.13 25.03 8.55
N LYS A 340 -19.84 25.41 9.62
CA LYS A 340 -20.12 26.81 9.94
C LYS A 340 -18.86 27.63 10.23
N LYS A 341 -17.84 27.01 10.86
CA LYS A 341 -16.58 27.67 11.18
C LYS A 341 -15.60 27.74 9.99
N ILE A 342 -15.83 26.96 8.95
CA ILE A 342 -15.01 26.99 7.73
C ILE A 342 -15.15 28.31 6.96
N ASN A 343 -16.34 28.95 7.01
CA ASN A 343 -16.61 30.25 6.41
C ASN A 343 -17.05 31.26 7.47
N PRO A 344 -16.15 31.68 8.38
CA PRO A 344 -16.49 32.65 9.42
C PRO A 344 -16.71 34.06 8.88
N LEU A 345 -16.28 34.33 7.65
CA LEU A 345 -16.40 35.61 6.98
C LEU A 345 -17.54 35.53 5.96
N THR A 346 -18.65 36.21 6.24
CA THR A 346 -19.67 36.54 5.26
C THR A 346 -19.23 37.79 4.53
N ALA A 347 -19.14 37.74 3.20
CA ALA A 347 -18.97 38.95 2.41
C ALA A 347 -20.23 39.83 2.60
N VAL A 348 -20.10 40.91 3.30
CA VAL A 348 -21.15 41.90 3.38
C VAL A 348 -20.94 42.81 2.18
N LYS A 349 -21.89 42.81 1.26
CA LYS A 349 -21.90 43.75 0.11
C LYS A 349 -22.15 45.14 0.70
N ASP A 350 -21.39 46.12 0.19
CA ASP A 350 -21.54 47.56 0.51
C ASP A 350 -20.98 48.02 1.87
N GLN A 351 -20.03 47.34 2.44
CA GLN A 351 -19.24 47.87 3.55
C GLN A 351 -17.82 48.23 3.13
N MET A 352 -17.42 49.48 3.41
CA MET A 352 -16.03 49.88 3.28
C MET A 352 -15.26 49.50 4.56
N VAL A 353 -14.13 48.77 4.37
CA VAL A 353 -13.27 48.40 5.50
C VAL A 353 -12.12 49.41 5.56
N PHE A 354 -12.05 50.16 6.63
CA PHE A 354 -10.95 51.10 6.90
C PHE A 354 -9.97 50.46 7.88
N LYS A 355 -8.67 50.49 7.52
CA LYS A 355 -7.58 50.12 8.45
C LYS A 355 -7.26 51.35 9.31
N VAL A 356 -7.59 51.27 10.57
CA VAL A 356 -7.19 52.32 11.56
C VAL A 356 -5.72 52.04 11.93
N PRO A 357 -4.78 52.95 11.63
CA PRO A 357 -3.36 52.77 11.89
C PRO A 357 -2.97 52.98 13.34
N SER A 358 -3.93 53.06 14.27
CA SER A 358 -3.72 53.32 15.69
C SER A 358 -4.18 52.16 16.55
N THR A 359 -3.46 51.85 17.59
CA THR A 359 -3.86 50.92 18.65
C THR A 359 -4.57 51.62 19.81
N ASP A 360 -4.94 52.91 19.64
CA ASP A 360 -5.62 53.72 20.65
C ASP A 360 -7.07 53.23 20.82
N PRO A 361 -7.43 52.65 22.00
CA PRO A 361 -8.78 52.13 22.23
C PRO A 361 -9.86 53.22 22.23
N GLN A 362 -9.51 54.48 22.57
CA GLN A 362 -10.46 55.59 22.60
C GLN A 362 -10.84 56.05 21.19
N LEU A 363 -9.84 56.08 20.29
CA LEU A 363 -10.09 56.40 18.88
C LEU A 363 -10.89 55.31 18.19
N ILE A 364 -10.61 54.04 18.48
CA ILE A 364 -11.37 52.91 17.96
C ILE A 364 -12.82 52.92 18.43
N ALA A 365 -13.06 53.25 19.73
CA ALA A 365 -14.40 53.36 20.29
C ALA A 365 -15.19 54.54 19.75
N LEU A 366 -14.54 55.63 19.36
CA LEU A 366 -15.16 56.79 18.74
C LEU A 366 -15.59 56.49 17.29
N LEU A 367 -14.72 55.83 16.51
CA LEU A 367 -14.98 55.43 15.12
C LEU A 367 -16.01 54.29 15.03
N ALA A 368 -16.28 53.54 16.07
CA ALA A 368 -17.28 52.49 16.10
C ALA A 368 -18.69 52.99 16.47
N LYS A 369 -18.86 54.33 16.77
CA LYS A 369 -20.13 54.93 17.11
C LYS A 369 -20.84 55.64 15.94
N ASP A 370 -20.12 55.87 14.85
CA ASP A 370 -20.63 56.37 13.58
C ASP A 370 -20.85 55.20 12.59
#